data_883896c17875a4213f0a108406efa52a
#
_entry.id   883896c17875a4213f0a108406efa52a
#
_cell.length_a   1.000
_cell.length_b   1.000
_cell.length_c   1.000
_cell.angle_alpha   90.00
_cell.angle_beta   90.00
_cell.angle_gamma   90.00
#
_symmetry.space_group_name_H-M   'P 1'
#
loop_
_entity.id
_entity.type
_entity.pdbx_description
1 polymer ?
#
loop_
_entity_poly.entity_id
_entity_poly.type
_entity_poly.pdbx_seq_one_letter_code
_entity_poly.pdbx_strand_id
1 'polypeptide(L)'
;MLVAPDGTVTGSVSGGCVEGAVYELATEVAAGAKPVLQRYGVSDDDAFAVGLTCGGILDIFVEAVSQNSFPQLEQVAADIEAHVPVAVATVIAHPDPEWVGHRLIVRAHDVDGSLGSARADAALTDDARGLLAAGRSEVLTYGPDGQRRGEGMEVFVSSCAPRPRMLVFGAIDFAAAVAAQGSFLGYRVSVCDARAVFTTAARFPTADDVIVDWPHRYLAAEVEAGAVDSRTVICVLTHDPKFDVPLLEVALRLPDVAYIGAMGSRRTHEDRVQRLREAGLSDVELSRLCSPIGLDLGGRTPEETAVSIAAEIIARRWGGDGRPLAETAGRIHHDDT
;
A
#
# COMPACT_ATOMS: atom_id res chain seq x y z
N MET A 1 -9.05 -15.12 4.77
CA MET A 1 -10.32 -15.89 4.65
C MET A 1 -10.90 -16.06 6.03
N LEU A 2 -12.20 -15.82 6.21
CA LEU A 2 -12.95 -16.06 7.44
C LEU A 2 -13.91 -17.22 7.20
N VAL A 3 -13.93 -18.18 8.12
CA VAL A 3 -14.91 -19.29 8.14
C VAL A 3 -15.80 -19.09 9.35
N ALA A 4 -17.09 -18.85 9.12
CA ALA A 4 -18.08 -18.66 10.19
C ALA A 4 -18.56 -20.01 10.77
N PRO A 5 -19.15 -20.03 11.98
CA PRO A 5 -19.63 -21.26 12.61
C PRO A 5 -20.72 -22.02 11.81
N ASP A 6 -21.44 -21.32 10.92
CA ASP A 6 -22.43 -21.91 10.02
C ASP A 6 -21.84 -22.48 8.73
N GLY A 7 -20.49 -22.42 8.57
CA GLY A 7 -19.77 -22.86 7.39
C GLY A 7 -19.68 -21.83 6.28
N THR A 8 -20.21 -20.61 6.48
CA THR A 8 -20.10 -19.52 5.50
C THR A 8 -18.65 -19.04 5.39
N VAL A 9 -18.18 -18.78 4.17
CA VAL A 9 -16.82 -18.30 3.89
C VAL A 9 -16.85 -16.89 3.32
N THR A 10 -15.98 -16.02 3.85
CA THR A 10 -15.77 -14.67 3.36
C THR A 10 -14.28 -14.42 3.08
N GLY A 11 -13.95 -13.87 1.92
CA GLY A 11 -12.59 -13.63 1.48
C GLY A 11 -11.90 -14.87 0.89
N SER A 12 -10.64 -14.72 0.51
CA SER A 12 -9.81 -15.77 -0.12
C SER A 12 -8.39 -15.67 0.40
N VAL A 13 -7.60 -16.72 0.26
CA VAL A 13 -6.16 -16.74 0.63
C VAL A 13 -5.23 -16.87 -0.57
N SER A 14 -5.66 -17.57 -1.64
CA SER A 14 -4.81 -17.88 -2.80
C SER A 14 -5.48 -17.66 -4.15
N GLY A 15 -6.77 -17.28 -4.15
CA GLY A 15 -7.56 -17.16 -5.37
C GLY A 15 -8.05 -18.50 -5.95
N GLY A 16 -8.16 -19.55 -5.11
CA GLY A 16 -8.79 -20.82 -5.44
C GLY A 16 -7.88 -22.05 -5.33
N CYS A 17 -6.59 -21.88 -5.05
CA CYS A 17 -5.64 -23.00 -5.06
C CYS A 17 -5.70 -23.85 -3.78
N VAL A 18 -5.69 -23.23 -2.60
CA VAL A 18 -5.61 -23.93 -1.30
C VAL A 18 -6.84 -23.75 -0.41
N GLU A 19 -7.87 -23.03 -0.87
CA GLU A 19 -9.06 -22.67 -0.10
C GLU A 19 -9.76 -23.89 0.53
N GLY A 20 -9.84 -25.02 -0.18
CA GLY A 20 -10.44 -26.24 0.35
C GLY A 20 -9.68 -26.80 1.54
N ALA A 21 -8.35 -26.91 1.43
CA ALA A 21 -7.50 -27.41 2.52
C ALA A 21 -7.50 -26.44 3.73
N VAL A 22 -7.51 -25.14 3.46
CA VAL A 22 -7.60 -24.12 4.53
C VAL A 22 -8.96 -24.13 5.21
N TYR A 23 -10.04 -24.39 4.48
CA TYR A 23 -11.39 -24.55 5.05
C TYR A 23 -11.49 -25.75 6.00
N GLU A 24 -10.94 -26.92 5.59
CA GLU A 24 -10.90 -28.11 6.44
C GLU A 24 -10.10 -27.82 7.73
N LEU A 25 -8.91 -27.25 7.59
CA LEU A 25 -8.06 -26.86 8.72
C LEU A 25 -8.75 -25.84 9.65
N ALA A 26 -9.43 -24.84 9.09
CA ALA A 26 -10.19 -23.86 9.87
C ALA A 26 -11.33 -24.49 10.65
N THR A 27 -11.98 -25.51 10.10
CA THR A 27 -13.04 -26.27 10.77
C THR A 27 -12.48 -27.06 11.96
N GLU A 28 -11.30 -27.67 11.83
CA GLU A 28 -10.61 -28.36 12.93
C GLU A 28 -10.21 -27.41 14.04
N VAL A 29 -9.64 -26.25 13.67
CA VAL A 29 -9.24 -25.22 14.64
C VAL A 29 -10.45 -24.63 15.36
N ALA A 30 -11.55 -24.40 14.66
CA ALA A 30 -12.81 -23.93 15.26
C ALA A 30 -13.42 -24.98 16.22
N ALA A 31 -13.20 -26.28 15.99
CA ALA A 31 -13.61 -27.36 16.87
C ALA A 31 -12.74 -27.50 18.14
N GLY A 32 -11.73 -26.67 18.33
CA GLY A 32 -10.90 -26.62 19.52
C GLY A 32 -9.44 -27.06 19.35
N ALA A 33 -8.97 -27.20 18.09
CA ALA A 33 -7.55 -27.37 17.83
C ALA A 33 -6.78 -26.06 18.14
N LYS A 34 -5.48 -26.17 18.43
CA LYS A 34 -4.62 -24.99 18.64
C LYS A 34 -4.43 -24.22 17.32
N PRO A 35 -4.12 -22.91 17.39
CA PRO A 35 -3.69 -22.16 16.23
C PRO A 35 -2.51 -22.84 15.51
N VAL A 36 -2.49 -22.78 14.20
CA VAL A 36 -1.46 -23.45 13.37
C VAL A 36 -0.99 -22.60 12.23
N LEU A 37 0.32 -22.61 11.99
CA LEU A 37 0.95 -22.06 10.79
C LEU A 37 1.19 -23.22 9.82
N GLN A 38 0.45 -23.25 8.72
CA GLN A 38 0.52 -24.31 7.70
C GLN A 38 1.18 -23.79 6.43
N ARG A 39 2.21 -24.53 5.98
CA ARG A 39 2.90 -24.25 4.72
C ARG A 39 2.35 -25.11 3.59
N TYR A 40 2.11 -24.48 2.43
CA TYR A 40 1.66 -25.12 1.20
C TYR A 40 2.68 -24.86 0.07
N GLY A 41 2.90 -25.84 -0.83
CA GLY A 41 3.76 -25.69 -2.00
C GLY A 41 5.25 -25.90 -1.73
N VAL A 42 5.62 -26.79 -0.82
CA VAL A 42 7.04 -27.09 -0.44
C VAL A 42 7.81 -27.80 -1.56
N SER A 43 7.10 -28.55 -2.46
CA SER A 43 7.69 -29.17 -3.64
C SER A 43 6.78 -28.96 -4.84
N ASP A 44 7.30 -29.13 -6.06
CA ASP A 44 6.49 -29.06 -7.29
C ASP A 44 5.34 -30.08 -7.26
N ASP A 45 5.59 -31.29 -6.72
CA ASP A 45 4.59 -32.35 -6.57
C ASP A 45 3.54 -31.98 -5.53
N ASP A 46 3.89 -31.37 -4.40
CA ASP A 46 2.96 -30.90 -3.38
C ASP A 46 2.19 -29.67 -3.86
N ALA A 47 2.84 -28.75 -4.60
CA ALA A 47 2.18 -27.60 -5.20
C ALA A 47 1.10 -28.04 -6.21
N PHE A 48 1.39 -29.04 -7.05
CA PHE A 48 0.41 -29.63 -7.96
C PHE A 48 -0.72 -30.34 -7.22
N ALA A 49 -0.43 -31.08 -6.14
CA ALA A 49 -1.42 -31.81 -5.36
C ALA A 49 -2.44 -30.89 -4.67
N VAL A 50 -2.03 -29.67 -4.26
CA VAL A 50 -2.92 -28.66 -3.65
C VAL A 50 -3.38 -27.59 -4.64
N GLY A 51 -3.04 -27.70 -5.93
CA GLY A 51 -3.50 -26.78 -6.97
C GLY A 51 -2.71 -25.48 -7.11
N LEU A 52 -1.53 -25.35 -6.50
CA LEU A 52 -0.62 -24.21 -6.68
C LEU A 52 0.12 -24.30 -8.02
N THR A 53 -0.57 -23.97 -9.10
CA THR A 53 -0.04 -24.05 -10.48
C THR A 53 1.06 -23.02 -10.77
N CYS A 54 1.24 -22.01 -9.90
CA CYS A 54 2.26 -20.95 -10.03
C CYS A 54 3.59 -21.31 -9.37
N GLY A 55 3.73 -22.47 -8.70
CA GLY A 55 4.96 -22.89 -8.02
C GLY A 55 5.33 -22.02 -6.80
N GLY A 56 4.38 -21.26 -6.26
CA GLY A 56 4.60 -20.40 -5.08
C GLY A 56 4.54 -21.18 -3.76
N ILE A 57 5.16 -20.64 -2.71
CA ILE A 57 5.02 -21.14 -1.34
C ILE A 57 4.09 -20.18 -0.59
N LEU A 58 3.10 -20.75 0.13
CA LEU A 58 2.18 -19.99 0.97
C LEU A 58 2.26 -20.50 2.41
N ASP A 59 2.52 -19.58 3.34
CA ASP A 59 2.41 -19.82 4.77
C ASP A 59 1.09 -19.20 5.26
N ILE A 60 0.20 -20.02 5.81
CA ILE A 60 -1.13 -19.61 6.25
C ILE A 60 -1.28 -19.89 7.73
N PHE A 61 -1.46 -18.83 8.51
CA PHE A 61 -1.79 -18.95 9.93
C PHE A 61 -3.30 -19.04 10.11
N VAL A 62 -3.74 -20.08 10.80
CA VAL A 62 -5.17 -20.38 11.06
C VAL A 62 -5.40 -20.39 12.56
N GLU A 63 -6.40 -19.65 13.00
CA GLU A 63 -6.78 -19.55 14.40
C GLU A 63 -8.28 -19.35 14.62
N ALA A 64 -8.79 -19.72 15.78
CA ALA A 64 -10.15 -19.43 16.20
C ALA A 64 -10.22 -18.02 16.84
N VAL A 65 -11.05 -17.15 16.27
CA VAL A 65 -11.25 -15.79 16.77
C VAL A 65 -12.55 -15.69 17.56
N SER A 66 -12.46 -15.18 18.79
CA SER A 66 -13.59 -14.94 19.69
C SER A 66 -13.31 -13.71 20.55
N GLN A 67 -14.30 -13.23 21.32
CA GLN A 67 -14.08 -12.17 22.30
C GLN A 67 -13.01 -12.51 23.35
N ASN A 68 -12.82 -13.79 23.66
CA ASN A 68 -11.81 -14.23 24.62
C ASN A 68 -10.40 -14.29 23.99
N SER A 69 -10.28 -14.76 22.73
CA SER A 69 -8.99 -14.88 22.05
C SER A 69 -8.53 -13.59 21.37
N PHE A 70 -9.47 -12.66 21.08
CA PHE A 70 -9.17 -11.35 20.49
C PHE A 70 -10.14 -10.27 21.06
N PRO A 71 -10.00 -9.88 22.31
CA PRO A 71 -10.90 -8.92 22.96
C PRO A 71 -10.86 -7.52 22.31
N GLN A 72 -9.77 -7.15 21.64
CA GLN A 72 -9.60 -5.85 20.98
C GLN A 72 -10.24 -5.78 19.57
N LEU A 73 -10.80 -6.87 19.04
CA LEU A 73 -11.28 -6.93 17.66
C LEU A 73 -12.31 -5.85 17.32
N GLU A 74 -13.26 -5.60 18.25
CA GLU A 74 -14.29 -4.56 18.05
C GLU A 74 -13.68 -3.17 17.94
N GLN A 75 -12.67 -2.85 18.76
CA GLN A 75 -11.97 -1.57 18.69
C GLN A 75 -11.14 -1.45 17.41
N VAL A 76 -10.46 -2.53 16.99
CA VAL A 76 -9.71 -2.55 15.73
C VAL A 76 -10.66 -2.32 14.54
N ALA A 77 -11.84 -2.94 14.54
CA ALA A 77 -12.84 -2.72 13.51
C ALA A 77 -13.31 -1.25 13.47
N ALA A 78 -13.57 -0.66 14.64
CA ALA A 78 -13.94 0.75 14.74
C ALA A 78 -12.83 1.69 14.23
N ASP A 79 -11.56 1.40 14.55
CA ASP A 79 -10.42 2.16 14.03
C ASP A 79 -10.35 2.10 12.50
N ILE A 80 -10.53 0.91 11.91
CA ILE A 80 -10.55 0.73 10.45
C ILE A 80 -11.69 1.52 9.80
N GLU A 81 -12.90 1.45 10.37
CA GLU A 81 -14.06 2.21 9.87
C GLU A 81 -13.86 3.72 9.98
N ALA A 82 -13.21 4.18 11.06
CA ALA A 82 -12.88 5.58 11.26
C ALA A 82 -11.64 6.06 10.49
N HIS A 83 -11.03 5.18 9.69
CA HIS A 83 -9.79 5.45 8.95
C HIS A 83 -8.60 5.82 9.84
N VAL A 84 -8.60 5.34 11.10
CA VAL A 84 -7.49 5.47 12.03
C VAL A 84 -6.47 4.38 11.73
N PRO A 85 -5.19 4.72 11.47
CA PRO A 85 -4.16 3.72 11.22
C PRO A 85 -3.98 2.79 12.42
N VAL A 86 -4.09 1.48 12.19
CA VAL A 86 -3.91 0.45 13.22
C VAL A 86 -3.18 -0.75 12.64
N ALA A 87 -2.22 -1.30 13.37
CA ALA A 87 -1.56 -2.57 13.05
C ALA A 87 -1.90 -3.62 14.10
N VAL A 88 -2.20 -4.83 13.64
CA VAL A 88 -2.39 -6.01 14.49
C VAL A 88 -1.18 -6.92 14.31
N ALA A 89 -0.38 -7.04 15.33
CA ALA A 89 0.76 -7.94 15.39
C ALA A 89 0.38 -9.22 16.12
N THR A 90 0.54 -10.37 15.47
CA THR A 90 0.18 -11.69 16.02
C THR A 90 1.39 -12.60 15.99
N VAL A 91 1.71 -13.24 17.13
CA VAL A 91 2.72 -14.30 17.17
C VAL A 91 2.18 -15.51 16.42
N ILE A 92 2.82 -15.87 15.31
CA ILE A 92 2.40 -16.99 14.44
C ILE A 92 3.26 -18.24 14.61
N ALA A 93 4.50 -18.08 15.14
CA ALA A 93 5.38 -19.18 15.55
C ALA A 93 6.23 -18.78 16.75
N HIS A 94 6.44 -19.71 17.68
CA HIS A 94 7.27 -19.53 18.86
C HIS A 94 7.69 -20.89 19.42
N PRO A 95 8.93 -21.04 20.04
CA PRO A 95 9.37 -22.28 20.67
C PRO A 95 8.45 -22.73 21.83
N ASP A 96 7.88 -21.80 22.56
CA ASP A 96 6.81 -22.03 23.52
C ASP A 96 5.45 -21.82 22.85
N PRO A 97 4.65 -22.90 22.66
CA PRO A 97 3.34 -22.81 21.99
C PRO A 97 2.32 -21.90 22.68
N GLU A 98 2.50 -21.58 23.96
CA GLU A 98 1.59 -20.71 24.70
C GLU A 98 1.65 -19.23 24.23
N TRP A 99 2.73 -18.85 23.54
CA TRP A 99 2.85 -17.51 22.96
C TRP A 99 2.12 -17.38 21.62
N VAL A 100 1.86 -18.48 20.94
CA VAL A 100 1.21 -18.46 19.62
C VAL A 100 -0.22 -17.94 19.75
N GLY A 101 -0.55 -16.93 18.96
CA GLY A 101 -1.81 -16.21 19.02
C GLY A 101 -1.82 -14.99 19.94
N HIS A 102 -0.74 -14.75 20.72
CA HIS A 102 -0.62 -13.48 21.45
C HIS A 102 -0.58 -12.30 20.48
N ARG A 103 -1.18 -11.18 20.90
CA ARG A 103 -1.35 -9.99 20.05
C ARG A 103 -0.92 -8.71 20.72
N LEU A 104 -0.39 -7.82 19.88
CA LEU A 104 -0.17 -6.42 20.19
C LEU A 104 -0.87 -5.57 19.13
N ILE A 105 -1.75 -4.69 19.57
CA ILE A 105 -2.42 -3.70 18.72
C ILE A 105 -1.61 -2.42 18.78
N VAL A 106 -1.13 -1.95 17.64
CA VAL A 106 -0.24 -0.80 17.57
C VAL A 106 -0.90 0.33 16.79
N ARG A 107 -1.02 1.49 17.41
CA ARG A 107 -1.45 2.76 16.80
C ARG A 107 -0.31 3.76 16.82
N ALA A 108 -0.53 4.94 16.27
CA ALA A 108 0.50 5.98 16.21
C ALA A 108 1.07 6.34 17.60
N HIS A 109 0.20 6.42 18.62
CA HIS A 109 0.57 6.93 19.94
C HIS A 109 0.30 5.97 21.11
N ASP A 110 -0.42 4.89 20.89
CA ASP A 110 -0.76 3.90 21.92
C ASP A 110 -0.58 2.47 21.45
N VAL A 111 -0.55 1.55 22.38
CA VAL A 111 -0.51 0.11 22.17
C VAL A 111 -1.45 -0.58 23.16
N ASP A 112 -2.03 -1.71 22.74
CA ASP A 112 -2.90 -2.53 23.58
C ASP A 112 -2.60 -4.02 23.38
N GLY A 113 -2.66 -4.84 24.43
CA GLY A 113 -2.28 -6.23 24.41
C GLY A 113 -0.81 -6.47 24.76
N SER A 114 -0.33 -7.67 24.52
CA SER A 114 1.07 -8.07 24.74
C SER A 114 1.41 -9.32 23.95
N LEU A 115 2.64 -9.43 23.47
CA LEU A 115 3.18 -10.64 22.84
C LEU A 115 3.70 -11.67 23.84
N GLY A 116 3.80 -11.30 25.14
CA GLY A 116 4.27 -12.18 26.21
C GLY A 116 5.41 -11.59 27.04
N SER A 117 6.17 -10.60 26.54
CA SER A 117 7.15 -9.86 27.33
C SER A 117 7.23 -8.39 26.96
N ALA A 118 7.55 -7.54 27.93
CA ALA A 118 7.73 -6.10 27.70
C ALA A 118 8.85 -5.79 26.68
N ARG A 119 9.83 -6.66 26.56
CA ARG A 119 10.91 -6.53 25.59
C ARG A 119 10.41 -6.79 24.16
N ALA A 120 9.64 -7.87 23.97
CA ALA A 120 9.01 -8.18 22.68
C ALA A 120 8.04 -7.06 22.27
N ASP A 121 7.21 -6.59 23.21
CA ASP A 121 6.25 -5.51 22.95
C ASP A 121 6.96 -4.22 22.51
N ALA A 122 8.03 -3.82 23.20
CA ALA A 122 8.79 -2.62 22.84
C ALA A 122 9.49 -2.76 21.46
N ALA A 123 10.14 -3.89 21.19
CA ALA A 123 10.81 -4.12 19.92
C ALA A 123 9.83 -4.08 18.74
N LEU A 124 8.69 -4.77 18.90
CA LEU A 124 7.69 -4.84 17.85
C LEU A 124 6.95 -3.52 17.63
N THR A 125 6.68 -2.74 18.70
CA THR A 125 5.98 -1.46 18.59
C THR A 125 6.65 -0.53 17.59
N ASP A 126 7.98 -0.42 17.64
CA ASP A 126 8.75 0.45 16.73
C ASP A 126 8.66 -0.06 15.29
N ASP A 127 8.87 -1.38 15.10
CA ASP A 127 8.87 -2.00 13.77
C ASP A 127 7.46 -1.99 13.16
N ALA A 128 6.42 -2.28 13.95
CA ALA A 128 5.02 -2.24 13.51
C ALA A 128 4.57 -0.81 13.15
N ARG A 129 5.03 0.22 13.85
CA ARG A 129 4.78 1.63 13.46
C ARG A 129 5.43 1.97 12.13
N GLY A 130 6.65 1.48 11.87
CA GLY A 130 7.30 1.62 10.57
C GLY A 130 6.52 0.98 9.43
N LEU A 131 6.06 -0.26 9.62
CA LEU A 131 5.21 -0.97 8.65
C LEU A 131 3.87 -0.26 8.45
N LEU A 132 3.23 0.20 9.52
CA LEU A 132 1.97 0.92 9.46
C LEU A 132 2.11 2.24 8.67
N ALA A 133 3.17 3.00 8.90
CA ALA A 133 3.46 4.22 8.15
C ALA A 133 3.70 3.93 6.66
N ALA A 134 4.38 2.82 6.34
CA ALA A 134 4.58 2.35 4.97
C ALA A 134 3.31 1.74 4.34
N GLY A 135 2.28 1.42 5.14
CA GLY A 135 1.08 0.69 4.70
C GLY A 135 1.40 -0.74 4.26
N ARG A 136 2.34 -1.40 4.92
CA ARG A 136 2.82 -2.75 4.59
C ARG A 136 2.49 -3.74 5.70
N SER A 137 2.15 -4.96 5.30
CA SER A 137 2.00 -6.10 6.19
C SER A 137 3.15 -7.07 5.93
N GLU A 138 3.77 -7.60 6.99
CA GLU A 138 4.98 -8.41 6.88
C GLU A 138 5.10 -9.39 8.05
N VAL A 139 5.87 -10.47 7.86
CA VAL A 139 6.31 -11.36 8.94
C VAL A 139 7.68 -10.90 9.42
N LEU A 140 7.78 -10.60 10.70
CA LEU A 140 9.04 -10.20 11.35
C LEU A 140 9.55 -11.34 12.22
N THR A 141 10.88 -11.54 12.21
CA THR A 141 11.55 -12.58 13.00
C THR A 141 12.34 -11.97 14.14
N TYR A 142 12.17 -12.55 15.33
CA TYR A 142 12.85 -12.18 16.57
C TYR A 142 13.42 -13.41 17.30
N GLY A 143 14.34 -13.19 18.21
CA GLY A 143 14.66 -14.21 19.22
C GLY A 143 13.47 -14.46 20.14
N PRO A 144 13.46 -15.57 20.92
CA PRO A 144 12.29 -16.02 21.69
C PRO A 144 11.76 -15.01 22.72
N ASP A 145 12.57 -14.05 23.16
CA ASP A 145 12.16 -12.98 24.09
C ASP A 145 12.22 -11.58 23.42
N GLY A 146 11.91 -11.49 22.13
CA GLY A 146 11.87 -10.23 21.40
C GLY A 146 13.25 -9.61 21.08
N GLN A 147 14.30 -10.41 21.03
CA GLN A 147 15.61 -9.93 20.59
C GLN A 147 15.56 -9.62 19.09
N ARG A 148 15.92 -8.39 18.68
CA ARG A 148 15.97 -7.97 17.27
C ARG A 148 16.97 -8.77 16.42
N ARG A 149 17.96 -9.40 17.06
CA ARG A 149 18.89 -10.34 16.43
C ARG A 149 18.65 -11.72 17.04
N GLY A 150 18.15 -12.65 16.26
CA GLY A 150 17.83 -13.99 16.71
C GLY A 150 16.69 -14.58 15.89
N GLU A 151 16.46 -15.87 16.10
CA GLU A 151 15.39 -16.63 15.46
C GLU A 151 14.57 -17.34 16.54
N GLY A 152 13.34 -17.70 16.24
CA GLY A 152 12.49 -18.52 17.10
C GLY A 152 11.09 -17.92 17.33
N MET A 153 10.92 -16.61 17.29
CA MET A 153 9.59 -15.99 17.32
C MET A 153 9.33 -15.35 15.95
N GLU A 154 8.23 -15.73 15.32
CA GLU A 154 7.71 -15.08 14.11
C GLU A 154 6.42 -14.34 14.43
N VAL A 155 6.34 -13.09 14.01
CA VAL A 155 5.20 -12.20 14.25
C VAL A 155 4.70 -11.67 12.93
N PHE A 156 3.45 -11.97 12.59
CA PHE A 156 2.77 -11.36 11.46
C PHE A 156 2.18 -10.01 11.87
N VAL A 157 2.63 -8.96 11.20
CA VAL A 157 2.10 -7.60 11.37
C VAL A 157 1.13 -7.30 10.22
N SER A 158 -0.15 -7.25 10.54
CA SER A 158 -1.20 -6.83 9.61
C SER A 158 -1.47 -5.34 9.77
N SER A 159 -1.09 -4.55 8.79
CA SER A 159 -1.25 -3.09 8.81
C SER A 159 -2.54 -2.66 8.11
N CYS A 160 -3.45 -2.04 8.84
CA CYS A 160 -4.67 -1.42 8.33
C CYS A 160 -4.46 0.10 8.26
N ALA A 161 -3.73 0.55 7.24
CA ALA A 161 -3.53 1.96 6.98
C ALA A 161 -4.66 2.52 6.10
N PRO A 162 -5.04 3.80 6.22
CA PRO A 162 -5.94 4.45 5.29
C PRO A 162 -5.45 4.32 3.85
N ARG A 163 -6.38 4.44 2.90
CA ARG A 163 -6.04 4.42 1.47
C ARG A 163 -4.95 5.46 1.17
N PRO A 164 -3.87 5.11 0.41
CA PRO A 164 -2.86 6.07 0.00
C PRO A 164 -3.50 7.17 -0.85
N ARG A 165 -2.96 8.38 -0.82
CA ARG A 165 -3.51 9.50 -1.57
C ARG A 165 -2.94 9.60 -2.97
N MET A 166 -3.81 9.95 -3.93
CA MET A 166 -3.40 10.37 -5.27
C MET A 166 -3.92 11.80 -5.51
N LEU A 167 -3.01 12.74 -5.62
CA LEU A 167 -3.30 14.14 -5.89
C LEU A 167 -3.12 14.40 -7.38
N VAL A 168 -4.22 14.69 -8.08
CA VAL A 168 -4.25 14.94 -9.52
C VAL A 168 -4.49 16.43 -9.75
N PHE A 169 -3.52 17.09 -10.37
CA PHE A 169 -3.57 18.52 -10.65
C PHE A 169 -3.84 18.78 -12.12
N GLY A 170 -4.95 19.44 -12.41
CA GLY A 170 -5.44 19.74 -13.75
C GLY A 170 -6.82 19.14 -14.02
N ALA A 171 -7.76 19.94 -14.53
CA ALA A 171 -9.13 19.52 -14.83
C ALA A 171 -9.32 19.31 -16.34
N ILE A 172 -8.69 18.25 -16.88
CA ILE A 172 -8.73 17.82 -18.28
C ILE A 172 -9.18 16.35 -18.37
N ASP A 173 -9.47 15.85 -19.56
CA ASP A 173 -9.95 14.48 -19.74
C ASP A 173 -8.93 13.41 -19.33
N PHE A 174 -7.65 13.67 -19.52
CA PHE A 174 -6.57 12.82 -18.98
C PHE A 174 -6.62 12.72 -17.46
N ALA A 175 -6.95 13.82 -16.77
CA ALA A 175 -7.09 13.81 -15.32
C ALA A 175 -8.29 12.99 -14.87
N ALA A 176 -9.38 12.99 -15.63
CA ALA A 176 -10.54 12.15 -15.35
C ALA A 176 -10.20 10.65 -15.47
N ALA A 177 -9.47 10.27 -16.52
CA ALA A 177 -9.01 8.90 -16.71
C ALA A 177 -8.01 8.46 -15.62
N VAL A 178 -7.05 9.34 -15.23
CA VAL A 178 -6.10 9.06 -14.14
C VAL A 178 -6.83 8.94 -12.80
N ALA A 179 -7.83 9.79 -12.52
CA ALA A 179 -8.64 9.70 -11.31
C ALA A 179 -9.40 8.37 -11.24
N ALA A 180 -10.00 7.93 -12.34
CA ALA A 180 -10.68 6.64 -12.41
C ALA A 180 -9.72 5.47 -12.19
N GLN A 181 -8.54 5.51 -12.81
CA GLN A 181 -7.51 4.48 -12.66
C GLN A 181 -6.95 4.47 -11.23
N GLY A 182 -6.73 5.64 -10.61
CA GLY A 182 -6.28 5.75 -9.23
C GLY A 182 -7.30 5.18 -8.25
N SER A 183 -8.59 5.48 -8.44
CA SER A 183 -9.68 4.91 -7.63
C SER A 183 -9.75 3.38 -7.79
N PHE A 184 -9.61 2.86 -9.01
CA PHE A 184 -9.54 1.42 -9.27
C PHE A 184 -8.37 0.74 -8.53
N LEU A 185 -7.21 1.42 -8.43
CA LEU A 185 -6.04 0.93 -7.69
C LEU A 185 -6.12 1.14 -6.17
N GLY A 186 -7.23 1.62 -5.66
CA GLY A 186 -7.47 1.79 -4.22
C GLY A 186 -6.92 3.08 -3.62
N TYR A 187 -6.51 4.06 -4.42
CA TYR A 187 -6.14 5.39 -3.93
C TYR A 187 -7.36 6.20 -3.49
N ARG A 188 -7.21 7.04 -2.47
CA ARG A 188 -8.08 8.19 -2.24
C ARG A 188 -7.66 9.30 -3.20
N VAL A 189 -8.52 9.61 -4.16
CA VAL A 189 -8.19 10.53 -5.26
C VAL A 189 -8.75 11.90 -5.01
N SER A 190 -7.89 12.93 -5.04
CA SER A 190 -8.27 14.34 -5.00
C SER A 190 -7.87 15.01 -6.32
N VAL A 191 -8.82 15.65 -7.00
CA VAL A 191 -8.57 16.41 -8.24
C VAL A 191 -8.62 17.90 -7.91
N CYS A 192 -7.57 18.65 -8.27
CA CYS A 192 -7.47 20.10 -8.02
C CYS A 192 -7.11 20.87 -9.29
N ASP A 193 -7.87 21.94 -9.55
CA ASP A 193 -7.55 22.94 -10.60
C ASP A 193 -8.19 24.30 -10.23
N ALA A 194 -7.51 25.39 -10.58
CA ALA A 194 -7.97 26.74 -10.28
C ALA A 194 -9.19 27.19 -11.10
N ARG A 195 -9.53 26.47 -12.17
CA ARG A 195 -10.58 26.83 -13.11
C ARG A 195 -11.90 26.16 -12.76
N ALA A 196 -12.72 26.82 -11.97
CA ALA A 196 -14.00 26.30 -11.44
C ALA A 196 -14.94 25.71 -12.53
N VAL A 197 -14.92 26.26 -13.75
CA VAL A 197 -15.78 25.79 -14.86
C VAL A 197 -15.43 24.35 -15.26
N PHE A 198 -14.19 23.93 -15.10
CA PHE A 198 -13.71 22.60 -15.46
C PHE A 198 -13.62 21.65 -14.24
N THR A 199 -13.58 22.19 -13.03
CA THR A 199 -13.35 21.43 -11.80
C THR A 199 -14.69 21.13 -11.13
N THR A 200 -15.39 20.14 -11.66
CA THR A 200 -16.74 19.78 -11.19
C THR A 200 -16.85 18.28 -10.90
N ALA A 201 -17.62 17.90 -9.88
CA ALA A 201 -17.86 16.50 -9.53
C ALA A 201 -18.46 15.69 -10.71
N ALA A 202 -19.23 16.32 -11.57
CA ALA A 202 -19.79 15.66 -12.76
C ALA A 202 -18.70 15.22 -13.77
N ARG A 203 -17.57 15.90 -13.83
CA ARG A 203 -16.43 15.52 -14.69
C ARG A 203 -15.51 14.51 -14.02
N PHE A 204 -15.50 14.42 -12.70
CA PHE A 204 -14.64 13.54 -11.92
C PHE A 204 -15.47 12.66 -10.96
N PRO A 205 -16.37 11.82 -11.48
CA PRO A 205 -17.32 11.08 -10.63
C PRO A 205 -16.65 9.99 -9.77
N THR A 206 -15.41 9.62 -10.08
CA THR A 206 -14.63 8.61 -9.35
C THR A 206 -13.64 9.22 -8.35
N ALA A 207 -13.48 10.54 -8.35
CA ALA A 207 -12.64 11.22 -7.37
C ALA A 207 -13.38 11.34 -6.03
N ASP A 208 -12.67 11.13 -4.93
CA ASP A 208 -13.19 11.32 -3.58
C ASP A 208 -13.40 12.82 -3.28
N ASP A 209 -12.47 13.67 -3.78
CA ASP A 209 -12.51 15.11 -3.58
C ASP A 209 -12.28 15.85 -4.91
N VAL A 210 -13.06 16.91 -5.17
CA VAL A 210 -12.89 17.81 -6.33
C VAL A 210 -12.76 19.24 -5.83
N ILE A 211 -11.55 19.81 -5.97
CA ILE A 211 -11.15 21.05 -5.31
C ILE A 211 -10.90 22.16 -6.33
N VAL A 212 -11.53 23.32 -6.11
CA VAL A 212 -11.26 24.53 -6.88
C VAL A 212 -10.30 25.41 -6.09
N ASP A 213 -9.02 25.30 -6.38
CA ASP A 213 -7.96 26.12 -5.77
C ASP A 213 -6.73 26.15 -6.69
N TRP A 214 -5.80 27.06 -6.38
CA TRP A 214 -4.48 27.06 -7.00
C TRP A 214 -3.70 25.80 -6.58
N PRO A 215 -3.20 24.99 -7.53
CA PRO A 215 -2.52 23.72 -7.25
C PRO A 215 -1.47 23.77 -6.14
N HIS A 216 -0.57 24.75 -6.19
CA HIS A 216 0.49 24.90 -5.19
C HIS A 216 -0.04 25.30 -3.79
N ARG A 217 -1.13 26.07 -3.71
CA ARG A 217 -1.74 26.46 -2.43
C ARG A 217 -2.41 25.26 -1.78
N TYR A 218 -3.19 24.52 -2.57
CA TYR A 218 -3.83 23.30 -2.09
C TYR A 218 -2.79 22.28 -1.59
N LEU A 219 -1.73 22.01 -2.38
CA LEU A 219 -0.69 21.08 -1.95
C LEU A 219 0.00 21.58 -0.66
N ALA A 220 0.34 22.86 -0.55
CA ALA A 220 0.95 23.40 0.65
C ALA A 220 0.06 23.26 1.89
N ALA A 221 -1.24 23.52 1.76
CA ALA A 221 -2.21 23.34 2.85
C ALA A 221 -2.32 21.86 3.29
N GLU A 222 -2.32 20.92 2.35
CA GLU A 222 -2.33 19.49 2.65
C GLU A 222 -1.06 19.02 3.36
N VAL A 223 0.10 19.61 3.00
CA VAL A 223 1.38 19.36 3.68
C VAL A 223 1.35 19.89 5.11
N GLU A 224 0.89 21.14 5.31
CA GLU A 224 0.74 21.74 6.64
C GLU A 224 -0.23 20.95 7.53
N ALA A 225 -1.28 20.37 6.94
CA ALA A 225 -2.24 19.51 7.63
C ALA A 225 -1.69 18.10 7.94
N GLY A 226 -0.46 17.75 7.50
CA GLY A 226 0.10 16.40 7.66
C GLY A 226 -0.61 15.33 6.84
N ALA A 227 -1.35 15.74 5.80
CA ALA A 227 -2.13 14.84 4.95
C ALA A 227 -1.35 14.29 3.75
N VAL A 228 -0.08 14.65 3.61
CA VAL A 228 0.85 14.12 2.59
C VAL A 228 1.88 13.24 3.28
N ASP A 229 1.99 12.00 2.85
CA ASP A 229 2.88 10.98 3.43
C ASP A 229 3.75 10.31 2.34
N SER A 230 4.60 9.36 2.76
CA SER A 230 5.50 8.60 1.88
C SER A 230 4.77 7.71 0.85
N ARG A 231 3.45 7.52 0.99
CA ARG A 231 2.62 6.74 0.06
C ARG A 231 1.86 7.64 -0.92
N THR A 232 1.98 8.95 -0.78
CA THR A 232 1.25 9.92 -1.61
C THR A 232 1.83 9.98 -3.03
N VAL A 233 0.94 9.94 -4.02
CA VAL A 233 1.23 10.07 -5.45
C VAL A 233 0.76 11.43 -5.93
N ILE A 234 1.63 12.15 -6.66
CA ILE A 234 1.36 13.49 -7.21
C ILE A 234 1.44 13.42 -8.74
N CYS A 235 0.30 13.67 -9.42
CA CYS A 235 0.19 13.71 -10.88
C CYS A 235 -0.10 15.13 -11.36
N VAL A 236 0.85 15.78 -12.02
CA VAL A 236 0.71 17.14 -12.57
C VAL A 236 0.33 17.03 -14.05
N LEU A 237 -0.96 17.24 -14.33
CA LEU A 237 -1.53 17.08 -15.68
C LEU A 237 -1.93 18.43 -16.30
N THR A 238 -1.48 19.53 -15.73
CA THR A 238 -1.58 20.87 -16.30
C THR A 238 -0.51 21.09 -17.37
N HIS A 239 -0.70 22.08 -18.22
CA HIS A 239 0.24 22.44 -19.30
C HIS A 239 0.68 23.90 -19.25
N ASP A 240 0.35 24.61 -18.19
CA ASP A 240 0.65 26.04 -18.04
C ASP A 240 1.73 26.23 -16.96
N PRO A 241 2.89 26.79 -17.33
CA PRO A 241 3.99 27.02 -16.39
C PRO A 241 3.61 27.80 -15.13
N LYS A 242 2.56 28.64 -15.19
CA LYS A 242 2.08 29.38 -14.02
C LYS A 242 1.47 28.47 -12.94
N PHE A 243 1.00 27.26 -13.31
CA PHE A 243 0.52 26.25 -12.38
C PHE A 243 1.61 25.22 -12.07
N ASP A 244 2.31 24.72 -13.12
CA ASP A 244 3.28 23.65 -13.01
C ASP A 244 4.48 24.00 -12.16
N VAL A 245 5.09 25.19 -12.40
CA VAL A 245 6.34 25.56 -11.72
C VAL A 245 6.12 25.74 -10.21
N PRO A 246 5.19 26.59 -9.73
CA PRO A 246 4.96 26.74 -8.30
C PRO A 246 4.52 25.47 -7.59
N LEU A 247 3.75 24.60 -8.28
CA LEU A 247 3.32 23.31 -7.74
C LEU A 247 4.51 22.36 -7.56
N LEU A 248 5.35 22.22 -8.60
CA LEU A 248 6.52 21.34 -8.57
C LEU A 248 7.61 21.84 -7.61
N GLU A 249 7.71 23.15 -7.39
CA GLU A 249 8.58 23.71 -6.35
C GLU A 249 8.20 23.19 -4.95
N VAL A 250 6.91 23.09 -4.66
CA VAL A 250 6.43 22.50 -3.40
C VAL A 250 6.66 21.00 -3.40
N ALA A 251 6.19 20.30 -4.44
CA ALA A 251 6.20 18.84 -4.51
C ALA A 251 7.60 18.23 -4.44
N LEU A 252 8.57 18.81 -5.18
CA LEU A 252 9.93 18.26 -5.25
C LEU A 252 10.78 18.53 -4.00
N ARG A 253 10.36 19.49 -3.15
CA ARG A 253 11.00 19.74 -1.85
C ARG A 253 10.43 18.90 -0.71
N LEU A 254 9.35 18.15 -0.95
CA LEU A 254 8.83 17.20 0.05
C LEU A 254 9.87 16.10 0.31
N PRO A 255 10.12 15.72 1.57
CA PRO A 255 11.15 14.73 1.89
C PRO A 255 10.82 13.37 1.29
N ASP A 256 9.59 12.91 1.51
CA ASP A 256 9.15 11.57 1.10
C ASP A 256 7.74 11.62 0.49
N VAL A 257 7.64 11.25 -0.78
CA VAL A 257 6.38 10.92 -1.46
C VAL A 257 6.65 9.77 -2.43
N ALA A 258 5.65 8.91 -2.65
CA ALA A 258 5.80 7.71 -3.47
C ALA A 258 6.15 8.03 -4.93
N TYR A 259 5.59 9.12 -5.46
CA TYR A 259 5.72 9.44 -6.88
C TYR A 259 5.40 10.92 -7.15
N ILE A 260 6.17 11.54 -8.04
CA ILE A 260 5.89 12.87 -8.60
C ILE A 260 6.06 12.77 -10.12
N GLY A 261 4.94 12.92 -10.85
CA GLY A 261 4.97 12.87 -12.31
C GLY A 261 4.35 14.09 -12.95
N ALA A 262 4.87 14.53 -14.10
CA ALA A 262 4.33 15.67 -14.83
C ALA A 262 4.16 15.36 -16.32
N MET A 263 2.94 15.64 -16.83
CA MET A 263 2.59 15.49 -18.23
C MET A 263 3.30 16.54 -19.12
N GLY A 264 3.60 16.15 -20.34
CA GLY A 264 4.15 17.04 -21.36
C GLY A 264 4.98 16.30 -22.39
N SER A 265 5.34 17.01 -23.47
CA SER A 265 6.33 16.54 -24.43
C SER A 265 7.76 16.61 -23.85
N ARG A 266 8.72 15.95 -24.51
CA ARG A 266 10.15 16.08 -24.13
C ARG A 266 10.59 17.54 -24.10
N ARG A 267 10.16 18.35 -25.06
CA ARG A 267 10.44 19.80 -25.10
C ARG A 267 9.81 20.52 -23.90
N THR A 268 8.57 20.19 -23.55
CA THR A 268 7.91 20.78 -22.35
C THR A 268 8.65 20.39 -21.08
N HIS A 269 9.18 19.16 -21.03
CA HIS A 269 10.02 18.72 -19.93
C HIS A 269 11.30 19.56 -19.80
N GLU A 270 12.03 19.75 -20.90
CA GLU A 270 13.27 20.56 -20.91
C GLU A 270 13.02 21.99 -20.45
N ASP A 271 11.99 22.66 -21.00
CA ASP A 271 11.58 23.99 -20.57
C ASP A 271 11.20 24.05 -19.08
N ARG A 272 10.48 23.03 -18.59
CA ARG A 272 10.07 22.92 -17.19
C ARG A 272 11.28 22.78 -16.26
N VAL A 273 12.18 21.85 -16.57
CA VAL A 273 13.42 21.65 -15.81
C VAL A 273 14.27 22.92 -15.74
N GLN A 274 14.38 23.64 -16.87
CA GLN A 274 15.09 24.92 -16.88
C GLN A 274 14.47 25.94 -15.89
N ARG A 275 13.13 26.11 -15.92
CA ARG A 275 12.41 27.01 -15.01
C ARG A 275 12.54 26.60 -13.54
N LEU A 276 12.50 25.29 -13.26
CA LEU A 276 12.67 24.77 -11.91
C LEU A 276 14.10 25.00 -11.39
N ARG A 277 15.13 24.89 -12.24
CA ARG A 277 16.50 25.29 -11.88
C ARG A 277 16.62 26.78 -11.59
N GLU A 278 15.99 27.63 -12.40
CA GLU A 278 15.92 29.08 -12.16
C GLU A 278 15.20 29.43 -10.85
N ALA A 279 14.22 28.60 -10.44
CA ALA A 279 13.54 28.70 -9.14
C ALA A 279 14.36 28.11 -7.98
N GLY A 280 15.58 27.61 -8.23
CA GLY A 280 16.54 27.18 -7.22
C GLY A 280 16.43 25.71 -6.81
N LEU A 281 15.77 24.84 -7.59
CA LEU A 281 15.77 23.41 -7.32
C LEU A 281 17.11 22.77 -7.75
N SER A 282 17.62 21.89 -6.89
CA SER A 282 18.82 21.10 -7.14
C SER A 282 18.58 19.95 -8.12
N ASP A 283 19.66 19.42 -8.72
CA ASP A 283 19.56 18.26 -9.60
C ASP A 283 19.07 17.00 -8.85
N VAL A 284 19.32 16.90 -7.54
CA VAL A 284 18.78 15.81 -6.70
C VAL A 284 17.26 15.90 -6.60
N GLU A 285 16.71 17.08 -6.33
CA GLU A 285 15.26 17.31 -6.29
C GLU A 285 14.63 17.05 -7.67
N LEU A 286 15.27 17.54 -8.73
CA LEU A 286 14.79 17.34 -10.11
C LEU A 286 14.82 15.87 -10.57
N SER A 287 15.75 15.06 -10.06
CA SER A 287 15.83 13.63 -10.39
C SER A 287 14.63 12.80 -9.91
N ARG A 288 13.85 13.36 -8.98
CA ARG A 288 12.61 12.74 -8.46
C ARG A 288 11.41 12.91 -9.41
N LEU A 289 11.54 13.82 -10.39
CA LEU A 289 10.46 14.15 -11.32
C LEU A 289 10.38 13.12 -12.46
N CYS A 290 9.29 12.39 -12.56
CA CYS A 290 8.95 11.56 -13.71
C CYS A 290 8.29 12.43 -14.79
N SER A 291 9.04 12.80 -15.81
CA SER A 291 8.53 13.67 -16.89
C SER A 291 9.30 13.41 -18.18
N PRO A 292 8.58 13.14 -19.30
CA PRO A 292 7.12 12.94 -19.40
C PRO A 292 6.62 11.81 -18.50
N ILE A 293 5.43 11.98 -17.91
CA ILE A 293 4.80 11.03 -16.99
C ILE A 293 4.37 9.75 -17.72
N GLY A 294 4.60 8.58 -17.11
CA GLY A 294 4.15 7.28 -17.59
C GLY A 294 5.22 6.47 -18.33
N LEU A 295 4.99 5.16 -18.47
CA LEU A 295 5.82 4.26 -19.27
C LEU A 295 5.51 4.42 -20.78
N ASP A 296 6.48 4.14 -21.62
CA ASP A 296 6.31 4.13 -23.09
C ASP A 296 5.54 2.87 -23.54
N LEU A 297 4.22 2.94 -23.46
CA LEU A 297 3.30 1.90 -23.94
C LEU A 297 2.73 2.22 -25.32
N GLY A 298 3.08 3.37 -25.93
CA GLY A 298 2.52 3.80 -27.21
C GLY A 298 1.06 4.27 -27.13
N GLY A 299 0.54 4.56 -25.93
CA GLY A 299 -0.83 5.01 -25.70
C GLY A 299 -1.17 6.33 -26.39
N ARG A 300 -2.44 6.48 -26.83
CA ARG A 300 -2.95 7.64 -27.57
C ARG A 300 -4.19 8.27 -26.94
N THR A 301 -4.99 7.48 -26.20
CA THR A 301 -6.20 7.98 -25.55
C THR A 301 -5.91 8.41 -24.09
N PRO A 302 -6.81 9.19 -23.46
CA PRO A 302 -6.69 9.51 -22.05
C PRO A 302 -6.62 8.26 -21.17
N GLU A 303 -7.39 7.22 -21.48
CA GLU A 303 -7.45 5.95 -20.73
C GLU A 303 -6.14 5.16 -20.87
N GLU A 304 -5.60 5.05 -22.09
CA GLU A 304 -4.31 4.40 -22.32
C GLU A 304 -3.16 5.14 -21.64
N THR A 305 -3.21 6.47 -21.60
CA THR A 305 -2.26 7.30 -20.87
C THR A 305 -2.38 7.07 -19.36
N ALA A 306 -3.61 6.95 -18.83
CA ALA A 306 -3.83 6.65 -17.43
C ALA A 306 -3.26 5.28 -17.03
N VAL A 307 -3.39 4.26 -17.91
CA VAL A 307 -2.77 2.94 -17.71
C VAL A 307 -1.23 3.07 -17.72
N SER A 308 -0.66 3.84 -18.65
CA SER A 308 0.79 4.09 -18.72
C SER A 308 1.33 4.75 -17.44
N ILE A 309 0.61 5.74 -16.90
CA ILE A 309 0.95 6.42 -15.64
C ILE A 309 0.85 5.44 -14.46
N ALA A 310 -0.24 4.69 -14.38
CA ALA A 310 -0.45 3.69 -13.33
C ALA A 310 0.64 2.61 -13.35
N ALA A 311 1.03 2.15 -14.54
CA ALA A 311 2.11 1.18 -14.70
C ALA A 311 3.46 1.72 -14.20
N GLU A 312 3.79 3.00 -14.47
CA GLU A 312 5.01 3.62 -13.94
C GLU A 312 4.98 3.73 -12.41
N ILE A 313 3.84 4.15 -11.83
CA ILE A 313 3.66 4.23 -10.38
C ILE A 313 3.87 2.86 -9.73
N ILE A 314 3.26 1.80 -10.29
CA ILE A 314 3.40 0.42 -9.79
C ILE A 314 4.84 -0.05 -9.92
N ALA A 315 5.48 0.14 -11.07
CA ALA A 315 6.85 -0.27 -11.31
C ALA A 315 7.82 0.39 -10.31
N ARG A 316 7.69 1.69 -10.07
CA ARG A 316 8.52 2.41 -9.10
C ARG A 316 8.27 1.97 -7.65
N ARG A 317 7.02 1.67 -7.31
CA ARG A 317 6.67 1.21 -5.96
C ARG A 317 7.27 -0.15 -5.63
N TRP A 318 7.32 -1.06 -6.61
CA TRP A 318 7.67 -2.46 -6.40
C TRP A 318 8.97 -2.87 -7.09
N GLY A 319 9.76 -1.91 -7.61
CA GLY A 319 11.04 -2.17 -8.26
C GLY A 319 10.95 -2.88 -9.61
N GLY A 320 9.78 -2.82 -10.27
CA GLY A 320 9.59 -3.35 -11.62
C GLY A 320 10.27 -2.46 -12.68
N ASP A 321 10.67 -3.06 -13.80
CA ASP A 321 11.31 -2.35 -14.92
C ASP A 321 10.38 -2.12 -16.13
N GLY A 322 9.14 -2.60 -16.05
CA GLY A 322 8.10 -2.44 -17.09
C GLY A 322 8.26 -3.36 -18.30
N ARG A 323 9.19 -4.33 -18.27
CA ARG A 323 9.33 -5.32 -19.34
C ARG A 323 8.22 -6.38 -19.28
N PRO A 324 7.90 -7.03 -20.43
CA PRO A 324 7.04 -8.20 -20.43
C PRO A 324 7.58 -9.31 -19.51
N LEU A 325 6.72 -9.89 -18.65
CA LEU A 325 7.12 -10.98 -17.76
C LEU A 325 7.69 -12.19 -18.51
N ALA A 326 7.28 -12.41 -19.77
CA ALA A 326 7.82 -13.47 -20.63
C ALA A 326 9.32 -13.28 -20.97
N GLU A 327 9.85 -12.07 -20.80
CA GLU A 327 11.24 -11.73 -21.07
C GLU A 327 12.10 -11.65 -19.80
N THR A 328 11.49 -11.91 -18.64
CA THR A 328 12.15 -11.90 -17.35
C THR A 328 12.38 -13.32 -16.85
N ALA A 329 13.33 -13.49 -15.92
CA ALA A 329 13.61 -14.76 -15.27
C ALA A 329 13.56 -14.60 -13.74
N GLY A 330 13.27 -15.67 -13.02
CA GLY A 330 13.15 -15.66 -11.57
C GLY A 330 11.73 -15.49 -11.08
N ARG A 331 11.56 -14.99 -9.85
CA ARG A 331 10.25 -14.77 -9.25
C ARG A 331 9.50 -13.63 -9.94
N ILE A 332 8.18 -13.80 -10.10
CA ILE A 332 7.29 -12.76 -10.68
C ILE A 332 7.16 -11.54 -9.75
N HIS A 333 7.09 -11.80 -8.45
CA HIS A 333 7.07 -10.75 -7.44
C HIS A 333 8.48 -10.52 -6.93
N HIS A 334 8.90 -9.27 -6.94
CA HIS A 334 10.19 -8.85 -6.38
C HIS A 334 10.08 -8.93 -4.85
N ASP A 335 11.08 -9.54 -4.20
CA ASP A 335 11.18 -9.47 -2.74
C ASP A 335 11.45 -7.99 -2.38
N ASP A 336 10.78 -7.49 -1.35
CA ASP A 336 11.00 -6.13 -0.85
C ASP A 336 12.46 -5.98 -0.42
N THR A 337 13.18 -5.06 -1.04
CA THR A 337 14.57 -4.69 -0.70
C THR A 337 14.58 -3.66 0.42
#